data_233686eb5cf8b712f485fb3b5901a4a7
#
_entry.id   233686eb5cf8b712f485fb3b5901a4a7
#
_cell.length_a   1.000
_cell.length_b   1.000
_cell.length_c   1.000
_cell.angle_alpha   90.00
_cell.angle_beta   90.00
_cell.angle_gamma   90.00
#
_symmetry.space_group_name_H-M   'P 1'
#
loop_
_entity.id
_entity.type
_entity.pdbx_description
1 polymer ?
#
loop_
_entity_poly.entity_id
_entity_poly.type
_entity_poly.pdbx_seq_one_letter_code
_entity_poly.pdbx_strand_id
1 'polypeptide(L)'
;VDLGATSGRTIIGSISDGKIEQEELTRFNNNLIETGGHVYWDIFALYLEIVNGLKVAAKREINIISIGIDTWGCDFLCVAPDGAVLRNPLAYRDQHTVGIMDKYFDKVIDKQTVYSKTGIQFMNFNSLFQLYAMRENDDSALANADKILFIPDALSYMLTGNAVCEYTVASTSQILNPITKDLDTDLLASLGIERGKFGKMTMPGTVIGTLTSEVQKITGYGLSQLLLWQVMTQPVQLQLFRQTTRILHISVRAHGALWESRPAMPLSTNSAVS
;
A
#
# COMPACT_ATOMS: atom_id res chain seq x y z
N VAL A 1 0.02 11.38 5.51
CA VAL A 1 -1.34 10.96 5.16
C VAL A 1 -1.58 9.57 5.71
N ASP A 2 -2.66 9.39 6.43
CA ASP A 2 -3.05 8.13 7.08
C ASP A 2 -4.47 7.78 6.63
N LEU A 3 -4.60 6.71 5.86
CA LEU A 3 -5.85 6.26 5.25
C LEU A 3 -6.26 4.91 5.84
N GLY A 4 -7.27 4.94 6.70
CA GLY A 4 -7.91 3.72 7.18
C GLY A 4 -9.10 3.29 6.31
N ALA A 5 -9.66 2.11 6.61
CA ALA A 5 -10.78 1.53 5.87
C ALA A 5 -12.11 2.31 5.99
N THR A 6 -12.22 3.23 6.96
CA THR A 6 -13.47 3.98 7.22
C THR A 6 -13.25 5.49 7.26
N SER A 7 -12.03 5.94 7.49
CA SER A 7 -11.68 7.37 7.54
C SER A 7 -10.22 7.58 7.18
N GLY A 8 -9.92 8.77 6.69
CA GLY A 8 -8.56 9.22 6.46
C GLY A 8 -8.31 10.56 7.12
N ARG A 9 -7.04 10.93 7.21
CA ARG A 9 -6.59 12.20 7.75
C ARG A 9 -5.26 12.62 7.15
N THR A 10 -5.04 13.91 7.08
CA THR A 10 -3.72 14.48 6.84
C THR A 10 -3.18 15.06 8.14
N ILE A 11 -1.93 14.81 8.41
CA ILE A 11 -1.29 15.12 9.67
C ILE A 11 0.04 15.81 9.37
N ILE A 12 0.30 16.91 10.05
CA ILE A 12 1.63 17.51 10.11
C ILE A 12 2.34 16.95 11.34
N GLY A 13 3.58 16.60 11.15
CA GLY A 13 4.45 16.29 12.25
C GLY A 13 5.69 17.18 12.19
N SER A 14 6.19 17.60 13.30
CA SER A 14 7.43 18.36 13.44
C SER A 14 8.34 17.70 14.47
N ILE A 15 9.64 17.86 14.27
CA ILE A 15 10.64 17.42 15.25
C ILE A 15 11.31 18.67 15.81
N SER A 16 11.16 18.87 17.11
CA SER A 16 11.85 19.91 17.87
C SER A 16 12.44 19.30 19.12
N ASP A 17 13.73 19.56 19.39
CA ASP A 17 14.46 19.07 20.56
C ASP A 17 14.36 17.54 20.79
N GLY A 18 14.35 16.77 19.68
CA GLY A 18 14.22 15.32 19.72
C GLY A 18 12.82 14.80 20.06
N LYS A 19 11.82 15.67 20.14
CA LYS A 19 10.41 15.33 20.34
C LYS A 19 9.65 15.46 19.02
N ILE A 20 8.70 14.54 18.82
CA ILE A 20 7.77 14.56 17.69
C ILE A 20 6.47 15.22 18.17
N GLU A 21 6.09 16.30 17.52
CA GLU A 21 4.79 16.94 17.68
C GLU A 21 3.94 16.60 16.45
N GLN A 22 2.67 16.32 16.66
CA GLN A 22 1.73 15.96 15.60
C GLN A 22 0.48 16.82 15.69
N GLU A 23 0.01 17.28 14.53
CA GLU A 23 -1.21 18.05 14.40
C GLU A 23 -2.03 17.51 13.21
N GLU A 24 -3.29 17.20 13.47
CA GLU A 24 -4.22 16.82 12.41
C GLU A 24 -4.68 18.07 11.64
N LEU A 25 -4.46 18.07 10.31
CA LEU A 25 -4.89 19.16 9.44
C LEU A 25 -6.31 18.96 8.92
N THR A 26 -6.59 17.75 8.45
CA THR A 26 -7.91 17.39 7.90
C THR A 26 -8.26 15.97 8.30
N ARG A 27 -9.58 15.72 8.41
CA ARG A 27 -10.16 14.39 8.59
C ARG A 27 -11.35 14.25 7.65
N PHE A 28 -11.51 13.07 7.07
CA PHE A 28 -12.56 12.76 6.12
C PHE A 28 -13.00 11.30 6.23
N ASN A 29 -14.18 11.00 5.72
CA ASN A 29 -14.67 9.63 5.60
C ASN A 29 -14.08 8.95 4.38
N ASN A 30 -13.72 7.69 4.50
CA ASN A 30 -13.37 6.84 3.37
C ASN A 30 -14.60 5.99 3.02
N ASN A 31 -15.38 6.47 2.07
CA ASN A 31 -16.62 5.83 1.67
C ASN A 31 -16.37 4.81 0.57
N LEU A 32 -17.06 3.68 0.66
CA LEU A 32 -17.11 2.68 -0.40
C LEU A 32 -18.18 3.06 -1.41
N ILE A 33 -17.94 2.70 -2.67
CA ILE A 33 -18.91 2.82 -3.77
C ILE A 33 -19.46 1.44 -4.08
N GLU A 34 -20.75 1.25 -3.94
CA GLU A 34 -21.43 0.02 -4.31
C GLU A 34 -22.15 0.21 -5.64
N THR A 35 -21.72 -0.49 -6.68
CA THR A 35 -22.35 -0.41 -8.01
C THR A 35 -22.03 -1.65 -8.83
N GLY A 36 -22.94 -2.04 -9.72
CA GLY A 36 -22.73 -3.19 -10.62
C GLY A 36 -22.50 -4.52 -9.91
N GLY A 37 -22.96 -4.68 -8.67
CA GLY A 37 -22.74 -5.88 -7.86
C GLY A 37 -21.37 -5.95 -7.21
N HIS A 38 -20.59 -4.89 -7.25
CA HIS A 38 -19.25 -4.80 -6.70
C HIS A 38 -19.09 -3.64 -5.72
N VAL A 39 -18.07 -3.72 -4.89
CA VAL A 39 -17.68 -2.71 -3.89
C VAL A 39 -16.32 -2.16 -4.25
N TYR A 40 -16.21 -0.84 -4.38
CA TYR A 40 -15.00 -0.13 -4.80
C TYR A 40 -14.54 0.88 -3.76
N TRP A 41 -13.24 1.14 -3.72
CA TRP A 41 -12.68 2.34 -3.13
C TRP A 41 -12.81 3.51 -4.09
N ASP A 42 -13.13 4.70 -3.60
CA ASP A 42 -13.08 5.92 -4.42
C ASP A 42 -11.65 6.50 -4.38
N ILE A 43 -10.79 6.02 -5.27
CA ILE A 43 -9.38 6.45 -5.32
C ILE A 43 -9.24 7.94 -5.63
N PHE A 44 -10.14 8.49 -6.42
CA PHE A 44 -10.12 9.91 -6.77
C PHE A 44 -10.55 10.79 -5.60
N ALA A 45 -11.54 10.38 -4.81
CA ALA A 45 -11.89 11.08 -3.57
C ALA A 45 -10.72 11.08 -2.59
N LEU A 46 -10.03 9.94 -2.41
CA LEU A 46 -8.85 9.87 -1.56
C LEU A 46 -7.72 10.79 -2.04
N TYR A 47 -7.46 10.82 -3.34
CA TYR A 47 -6.49 11.75 -3.94
C TYR A 47 -6.88 13.22 -3.68
N LEU A 48 -8.14 13.59 -3.88
CA LEU A 48 -8.62 14.95 -3.63
C LEU A 48 -8.47 15.36 -2.17
N GLU A 49 -8.69 14.45 -1.23
CA GLU A 49 -8.50 14.73 0.20
C GLU A 49 -7.02 14.92 0.57
N ILE A 50 -6.11 14.18 -0.07
CA ILE A 50 -4.67 14.43 0.07
C ILE A 50 -4.31 15.84 -0.44
N VAL A 51 -4.77 16.19 -1.63
CA VAL A 51 -4.58 17.53 -2.21
C VAL A 51 -5.17 18.61 -1.33
N ASN A 52 -6.35 18.38 -0.74
CA ASN A 52 -6.98 19.30 0.21
C ASN A 52 -6.12 19.52 1.46
N GLY A 53 -5.57 18.46 2.04
CA GLY A 53 -4.65 18.57 3.17
C GLY A 53 -3.40 19.39 2.84
N LEU A 54 -2.83 19.20 1.64
CA LEU A 54 -1.71 20.01 1.16
C LEU A 54 -2.10 21.49 1.00
N LYS A 55 -3.29 21.80 0.47
CA LYS A 55 -3.81 23.17 0.38
C LYS A 55 -3.99 23.81 1.74
N VAL A 56 -4.49 23.08 2.73
CA VAL A 56 -4.63 23.57 4.11
C VAL A 56 -3.25 23.90 4.69
N ALA A 57 -2.27 23.03 4.51
CA ALA A 57 -0.91 23.27 4.97
C ALA A 57 -0.28 24.50 4.27
N ALA A 58 -0.48 24.65 2.96
CA ALA A 58 0.02 25.80 2.20
C ALA A 58 -0.58 27.14 2.68
N LYS A 59 -1.91 27.18 2.94
CA LYS A 59 -2.57 28.36 3.50
C LYS A 59 -2.05 28.76 4.89
N ARG A 60 -1.50 27.80 5.61
CA ARG A 60 -0.90 28.02 6.93
C ARG A 60 0.61 28.30 6.84
N GLU A 61 1.14 28.43 5.63
CA GLU A 61 2.56 28.69 5.36
C GLU A 61 3.50 27.62 5.99
N ILE A 62 3.01 26.37 6.13
CA ILE A 62 3.80 25.28 6.70
C ILE A 62 4.81 24.85 5.66
N ASN A 63 6.09 24.89 5.98
CA ASN A 63 7.15 24.37 5.11
C ASN A 63 7.20 22.84 5.19
N ILE A 64 6.56 22.14 4.24
CA ILE A 64 6.61 20.68 4.12
C ILE A 64 7.90 20.27 3.41
N ILE A 65 8.71 19.44 4.07
CA ILE A 65 9.95 18.89 3.50
C ILE A 65 9.77 17.51 2.90
N SER A 66 8.73 16.78 3.31
CA SER A 66 8.41 15.46 2.79
C SER A 66 6.93 15.11 3.00
N ILE A 67 6.42 14.20 2.18
CA ILE A 67 5.06 13.69 2.26
C ILE A 67 5.15 12.16 2.30
N GLY A 68 4.44 11.52 3.20
CA GLY A 68 4.30 10.07 3.28
C GLY A 68 2.83 9.68 3.23
N ILE A 69 2.53 8.54 2.63
CA ILE A 69 1.18 7.99 2.52
C ILE A 69 1.16 6.60 3.12
N ASP A 70 0.31 6.40 4.12
CA ASP A 70 0.02 5.11 4.73
C ASP A 70 -1.44 4.73 4.45
N THR A 71 -1.67 3.45 4.11
CA THR A 71 -3.00 2.93 3.81
C THR A 71 -3.13 1.48 4.31
N TRP A 72 -4.30 0.87 4.04
CA TRP A 72 -4.48 -0.58 4.18
C TRP A 72 -3.73 -1.35 3.09
N GLY A 73 -3.50 -2.64 3.30
CA GLY A 73 -2.83 -3.54 2.36
C GLY A 73 -3.78 -4.23 1.37
N CYS A 74 -3.21 -5.13 0.57
CA CYS A 74 -3.86 -6.08 -0.33
C CYS A 74 -4.50 -5.50 -1.60
N ASP A 75 -5.13 -4.33 -1.55
CA ASP A 75 -5.84 -3.74 -2.68
C ASP A 75 -4.89 -2.99 -3.62
N PHE A 76 -5.27 -2.92 -4.88
CA PHE A 76 -4.44 -2.33 -5.93
C PHE A 76 -5.28 -1.66 -7.01
N LEU A 77 -4.62 -0.80 -7.78
CA LEU A 77 -5.15 -0.05 -8.91
C LEU A 77 -4.51 -0.54 -10.20
N CYS A 78 -5.30 -0.65 -11.28
CA CYS A 78 -4.83 -0.90 -12.63
C CYS A 78 -4.72 0.42 -13.41
N VAL A 79 -3.56 0.66 -14.03
CA VAL A 79 -3.24 1.86 -14.80
C VAL A 79 -2.92 1.48 -16.24
N ALA A 80 -3.47 2.20 -17.21
CA ALA A 80 -3.24 2.01 -18.63
C ALA A 80 -1.86 2.53 -19.08
N PRO A 81 -1.38 2.18 -20.30
CA PRO A 81 -0.12 2.67 -20.83
C PRO A 81 0.01 4.18 -20.93
N ASP A 82 -1.09 4.90 -21.08
CA ASP A 82 -1.16 6.37 -21.11
C ASP A 82 -1.20 7.02 -19.72
N GLY A 83 -1.16 6.21 -18.66
CA GLY A 83 -1.25 6.66 -17.28
C GLY A 83 -2.67 6.82 -16.74
N ALA A 84 -3.70 6.51 -17.54
CA ALA A 84 -5.09 6.60 -17.10
C ALA A 84 -5.44 5.50 -16.10
N VAL A 85 -6.21 5.87 -15.07
CA VAL A 85 -6.83 4.91 -14.14
C VAL A 85 -7.93 4.15 -14.87
N LEU A 86 -7.82 2.83 -14.98
CA LEU A 86 -8.76 2.02 -15.74
C LEU A 86 -10.11 1.84 -15.04
N ARG A 87 -10.09 1.75 -13.73
CA ARG A 87 -11.27 1.63 -12.87
C ARG A 87 -10.90 1.93 -11.42
N ASN A 88 -11.85 2.36 -10.62
CA ASN A 88 -11.70 2.37 -9.17
C ASN A 88 -11.30 0.97 -8.64
N PRO A 89 -10.40 0.87 -7.66
CA PRO A 89 -9.96 -0.41 -7.11
C PRO A 89 -11.14 -1.17 -6.48
N LEU A 90 -11.22 -2.48 -6.72
CA LEU A 90 -12.09 -3.34 -5.93
C LEU A 90 -11.65 -3.31 -4.47
N ALA A 91 -12.60 -3.20 -3.56
CA ALA A 91 -12.31 -3.25 -2.14
C ALA A 91 -12.09 -4.69 -1.69
N TYR A 92 -11.20 -4.91 -0.73
CA TYR A 92 -10.98 -6.24 -0.13
C TYR A 92 -12.24 -6.84 0.51
N ARG A 93 -13.30 -6.03 0.68
CA ARG A 93 -14.62 -6.45 1.18
C ARG A 93 -15.56 -6.92 0.08
N ASP A 94 -15.17 -6.76 -1.18
CA ASP A 94 -15.96 -7.25 -2.32
C ASP A 94 -16.02 -8.76 -2.35
N GLN A 95 -17.12 -9.30 -2.88
CA GLN A 95 -17.37 -10.73 -2.91
C GLN A 95 -16.63 -11.48 -4.05
N HIS A 96 -15.88 -10.77 -4.92
CA HIS A 96 -15.22 -11.36 -6.08
C HIS A 96 -14.19 -12.44 -5.75
N THR A 97 -13.71 -12.47 -4.50
CA THR A 97 -12.73 -13.48 -4.04
C THR A 97 -13.35 -14.66 -3.30
N VAL A 98 -14.68 -14.72 -3.15
CA VAL A 98 -15.34 -15.84 -2.47
C VAL A 98 -15.09 -17.16 -3.22
N GLY A 99 -14.54 -18.17 -2.52
CA GLY A 99 -14.19 -19.46 -3.09
C GLY A 99 -12.96 -19.48 -3.98
N ILE A 100 -12.37 -18.33 -4.27
CA ILE A 100 -11.22 -18.20 -5.17
C ILE A 100 -9.95 -18.80 -4.58
N MET A 101 -9.72 -18.64 -3.30
CA MET A 101 -8.55 -19.16 -2.60
C MET A 101 -8.46 -20.70 -2.72
N ASP A 102 -9.56 -21.39 -2.45
CA ASP A 102 -9.60 -22.86 -2.56
C ASP A 102 -9.41 -23.29 -4.02
N LYS A 103 -10.09 -22.62 -4.97
CA LYS A 103 -9.93 -22.86 -6.40
C LYS A 103 -8.47 -22.69 -6.87
N TYR A 104 -7.76 -21.67 -6.34
CA TYR A 104 -6.36 -21.44 -6.66
C TYR A 104 -5.47 -22.58 -6.16
N PHE A 105 -5.64 -22.99 -4.90
CA PHE A 105 -4.85 -24.06 -4.31
C PHE A 105 -5.10 -25.43 -4.96
N ASP A 106 -6.32 -25.68 -5.37
CA ASP A 106 -6.68 -26.95 -6.03
C ASP A 106 -6.17 -27.06 -7.48
N LYS A 107 -6.09 -25.93 -8.20
CA LYS A 107 -5.85 -25.93 -9.64
C LYS A 107 -4.52 -25.37 -10.10
N VAL A 108 -3.85 -24.56 -9.27
CA VAL A 108 -2.69 -23.75 -9.71
C VAL A 108 -1.43 -24.10 -8.91
N ILE A 109 -1.35 -23.72 -7.66
CA ILE A 109 -0.21 -24.00 -6.76
C ILE A 109 -0.77 -24.38 -5.38
N ASP A 110 -0.26 -25.47 -4.82
CA ASP A 110 -0.71 -25.95 -3.52
C ASP A 110 -0.40 -24.95 -2.37
N LYS A 111 -1.19 -25.05 -1.32
CA LYS A 111 -1.15 -24.18 -0.15
C LYS A 111 0.21 -24.15 0.54
N GLN A 112 0.87 -25.32 0.65
CA GLN A 112 2.17 -25.42 1.34
C GLN A 112 3.27 -24.71 0.54
N THR A 113 3.27 -24.86 -0.78
CA THR A 113 4.21 -24.16 -1.66
C THR A 113 4.04 -22.66 -1.59
N VAL A 114 2.81 -22.14 -1.66
CA VAL A 114 2.57 -20.69 -1.54
C VAL A 114 3.01 -20.15 -0.17
N TYR A 115 2.70 -20.89 0.92
CA TYR A 115 3.12 -20.48 2.27
C TYR A 115 4.65 -20.47 2.41
N SER A 116 5.34 -21.49 1.89
CA SER A 116 6.80 -21.59 1.96
C SER A 116 7.51 -20.42 1.26
N LYS A 117 6.89 -19.88 0.20
CA LYS A 117 7.40 -18.74 -0.57
C LYS A 117 7.15 -17.38 0.08
N THR A 118 6.02 -17.22 0.76
CA THR A 118 5.55 -15.90 1.22
C THR A 118 5.57 -15.73 2.74
N GLY A 119 5.38 -16.82 3.49
CA GLY A 119 5.41 -16.83 4.97
C GLY A 119 4.27 -16.09 5.66
N ILE A 120 3.25 -15.65 4.93
CA ILE A 120 2.14 -14.88 5.52
C ILE A 120 0.85 -15.72 5.61
N GLN A 121 -0.04 -15.30 6.50
CA GLN A 121 -1.35 -15.93 6.69
C GLN A 121 -2.21 -15.77 5.44
N PHE A 122 -2.93 -16.84 5.09
CA PHE A 122 -3.90 -16.81 4.00
C PHE A 122 -5.17 -16.08 4.40
N MET A 123 -5.52 -15.10 3.57
CA MET A 123 -6.80 -14.42 3.61
C MET A 123 -7.35 -14.38 2.17
N ASN A 124 -8.64 -14.65 2.00
CA ASN A 124 -9.25 -14.69 0.67
C ASN A 124 -9.08 -13.38 -0.13
N PHE A 125 -8.89 -12.26 0.57
CA PHE A 125 -8.69 -10.94 -0.03
C PHE A 125 -7.23 -10.57 -0.30
N ASN A 126 -6.24 -11.44 -0.03
CA ASN A 126 -4.86 -11.13 -0.41
C ASN A 126 -4.75 -10.95 -1.92
N SER A 127 -3.88 -10.05 -2.36
CA SER A 127 -3.78 -9.63 -3.77
C SER A 127 -3.61 -10.79 -4.76
N LEU A 128 -2.91 -11.85 -4.36
CA LEU A 128 -2.77 -13.08 -5.14
C LEU A 128 -4.13 -13.61 -5.59
N PHE A 129 -5.07 -13.71 -4.66
CA PHE A 129 -6.40 -14.26 -4.95
C PHE A 129 -7.30 -13.26 -5.67
N GLN A 130 -7.16 -11.98 -5.38
CA GLN A 130 -7.86 -10.93 -6.13
C GLN A 130 -7.44 -10.94 -7.62
N LEU A 131 -6.13 -10.96 -7.90
CA LEU A 131 -5.59 -11.03 -9.26
C LEU A 131 -6.00 -12.32 -9.97
N TYR A 132 -6.01 -13.44 -9.26
CA TYR A 132 -6.49 -14.71 -9.82
C TYR A 132 -7.99 -14.65 -10.15
N ALA A 133 -8.81 -14.08 -9.27
CA ALA A 133 -10.23 -13.87 -9.54
C ALA A 133 -10.46 -12.98 -10.77
N MET A 134 -9.73 -11.89 -10.89
CA MET A 134 -9.82 -10.99 -12.04
C MET A 134 -9.43 -11.68 -13.33
N ARG A 135 -8.37 -12.49 -13.31
CA ARG A 135 -7.97 -13.30 -14.48
C ARG A 135 -9.02 -14.31 -14.88
N GLU A 136 -9.58 -15.05 -13.93
CA GLU A 136 -10.61 -16.08 -14.20
C GLU A 136 -11.91 -15.50 -14.75
N ASN A 137 -12.15 -14.19 -14.51
CA ASN A 137 -13.32 -13.47 -14.97
C ASN A 137 -13.04 -12.57 -16.19
N ASP A 138 -11.90 -12.74 -16.85
CA ASP A 138 -11.47 -11.90 -17.99
C ASP A 138 -11.63 -10.40 -17.73
N ASP A 139 -11.21 -9.96 -16.52
CA ASP A 139 -11.39 -8.59 -16.07
C ASP A 139 -10.67 -7.59 -16.98
N SER A 140 -11.43 -6.66 -17.54
CA SER A 140 -10.95 -5.70 -18.52
C SER A 140 -9.90 -4.73 -17.97
N ALA A 141 -9.96 -4.38 -16.68
CA ALA A 141 -8.95 -3.51 -16.07
C ALA A 141 -7.61 -4.25 -15.94
N LEU A 142 -7.61 -5.52 -15.52
CA LEU A 142 -6.39 -6.33 -15.45
C LEU A 142 -5.81 -6.59 -16.85
N ALA A 143 -6.68 -6.92 -17.83
CA ALA A 143 -6.27 -7.23 -19.21
C ALA A 143 -5.57 -6.03 -19.89
N ASN A 144 -6.01 -4.81 -19.63
CA ASN A 144 -5.45 -3.59 -20.22
C ASN A 144 -4.44 -2.86 -19.32
N ALA A 145 -4.08 -3.41 -18.16
CA ALA A 145 -3.14 -2.79 -17.25
C ALA A 145 -1.71 -2.80 -17.82
N ASP A 146 -1.07 -1.65 -17.89
CA ASP A 146 0.39 -1.49 -17.99
C ASP A 146 1.03 -1.59 -16.61
N LYS A 147 0.40 -0.96 -15.60
CA LYS A 147 0.84 -1.03 -14.21
C LYS A 147 -0.26 -1.52 -13.28
N ILE A 148 0.18 -2.25 -12.25
CA ILE A 148 -0.61 -2.70 -11.10
C ILE A 148 0.06 -2.06 -9.88
N LEU A 149 -0.62 -1.13 -9.22
CA LEU A 149 -0.08 -0.35 -8.13
C LEU A 149 -0.90 -0.59 -6.86
N PHE A 150 -0.26 -0.97 -5.76
CA PHE A 150 -0.94 -1.02 -4.46
C PHE A 150 -1.48 0.36 -4.09
N ILE A 151 -2.51 0.43 -3.27
CA ILE A 151 -3.22 1.69 -3.01
C ILE A 151 -2.28 2.87 -2.65
N PRO A 152 -1.32 2.74 -1.73
CA PRO A 152 -0.45 3.86 -1.42
C PRO A 152 0.55 4.17 -2.54
N ASP A 153 0.97 3.15 -3.31
CA ASP A 153 1.79 3.35 -4.51
C ASP A 153 1.00 4.07 -5.60
N ALA A 154 -0.29 3.74 -5.75
CA ALA A 154 -1.19 4.39 -6.69
C ALA A 154 -1.39 5.89 -6.35
N LEU A 155 -1.66 6.20 -5.09
CA LEU A 155 -1.80 7.59 -4.63
C LEU A 155 -0.49 8.37 -4.78
N SER A 156 0.65 7.72 -4.48
CA SER A 156 1.97 8.28 -4.70
C SER A 156 2.26 8.52 -6.18
N TYR A 157 1.86 7.58 -7.05
CA TYR A 157 1.94 7.73 -8.50
C TYR A 157 1.12 8.93 -9.00
N MET A 158 -0.12 9.09 -8.52
CA MET A 158 -0.97 10.23 -8.88
C MET A 158 -0.37 11.58 -8.46
N LEU A 159 0.47 11.59 -7.41
CA LEU A 159 1.13 12.80 -6.95
C LEU A 159 2.47 13.08 -7.65
N THR A 160 3.19 12.04 -8.10
CA THR A 160 4.58 12.16 -8.61
C THR A 160 4.76 11.73 -10.05
N GLY A 161 3.86 10.94 -10.62
CA GLY A 161 4.04 10.27 -11.91
C GLY A 161 4.99 9.06 -11.88
N ASN A 162 5.55 8.68 -10.73
CA ASN A 162 6.52 7.58 -10.61
C ASN A 162 5.86 6.32 -10.06
N ALA A 163 5.85 5.26 -10.86
CA ALA A 163 5.34 3.94 -10.47
C ALA A 163 6.40 3.18 -9.67
N VAL A 164 6.05 2.82 -8.43
CA VAL A 164 6.88 2.00 -7.54
C VAL A 164 6.07 0.83 -7.00
N CYS A 165 6.75 -0.13 -6.39
CA CYS A 165 6.18 -1.21 -5.61
C CYS A 165 6.84 -1.17 -4.23
N GLU A 166 6.17 -0.62 -3.25
CA GLU A 166 6.77 -0.49 -1.92
C GLU A 166 6.73 -1.82 -1.18
N TYR A 167 7.85 -2.14 -0.52
CA TYR A 167 8.12 -3.45 0.07
C TYR A 167 7.09 -3.85 1.14
N THR A 168 6.72 -2.93 2.03
CA THR A 168 5.87 -3.28 3.19
C THR A 168 4.41 -3.51 2.77
N VAL A 169 3.88 -2.74 1.82
CA VAL A 169 2.55 -3.05 1.27
C VAL A 169 2.58 -4.31 0.41
N ALA A 170 3.63 -4.50 -0.38
CA ALA A 170 3.80 -5.72 -1.17
C ALA A 170 3.85 -6.98 -0.29
N SER A 171 4.34 -6.89 0.95
CA SER A 171 4.37 -8.01 1.89
C SER A 171 2.98 -8.53 2.29
N THR A 172 1.92 -7.74 2.10
CA THR A 172 0.53 -8.14 2.38
C THR A 172 -0.12 -8.89 1.22
N SER A 173 0.52 -8.88 0.05
CA SER A 173 -0.07 -9.33 -1.21
C SER A 173 -0.21 -10.85 -1.36
N GLN A 174 0.48 -11.66 -0.56
CA GLN A 174 0.70 -13.09 -0.78
C GLN A 174 1.49 -13.40 -2.05
N ILE A 175 2.26 -12.42 -2.56
CA ILE A 175 3.09 -12.56 -3.77
C ILE A 175 4.56 -12.25 -3.45
N LEU A 176 4.84 -11.42 -2.43
CA LEU A 176 6.19 -11.08 -2.03
C LEU A 176 6.93 -12.30 -1.46
N ASN A 177 8.15 -12.53 -1.95
CA ASN A 177 9.08 -13.49 -1.38
C ASN A 177 10.07 -12.74 -0.45
N PRO A 178 10.02 -12.96 0.88
CA PRO A 178 10.84 -12.20 1.82
C PRO A 178 12.34 -12.55 1.75
N ILE A 179 12.70 -13.68 1.13
CA ILE A 179 14.09 -14.10 0.93
C ILE A 179 14.72 -13.29 -0.18
N THR A 180 14.06 -13.23 -1.34
CA THR A 180 14.53 -12.45 -2.50
C THR A 180 14.25 -10.96 -2.34
N LYS A 181 13.35 -10.58 -1.43
CA LYS A 181 12.85 -9.21 -1.22
C LYS A 181 12.21 -8.60 -2.46
N ASP A 182 11.60 -9.44 -3.28
CA ASP A 182 10.85 -9.03 -4.47
C ASP A 182 9.61 -9.93 -4.64
N LEU A 183 8.75 -9.59 -5.58
CA LEU A 183 7.59 -10.42 -5.94
C LEU A 183 8.09 -11.74 -6.52
N ASP A 184 7.51 -12.84 -6.05
CA ASP A 184 7.88 -14.19 -6.45
C ASP A 184 7.49 -14.47 -7.91
N THR A 185 8.47 -14.83 -8.71
CA THR A 185 8.28 -15.00 -10.17
C THR A 185 7.36 -16.17 -10.51
N ASP A 186 7.35 -17.25 -9.71
CA ASP A 186 6.49 -18.40 -9.96
C ASP A 186 5.03 -18.07 -9.64
N LEU A 187 4.81 -17.31 -8.55
CA LEU A 187 3.47 -16.83 -8.19
C LEU A 187 2.94 -15.85 -9.24
N LEU A 188 3.77 -14.93 -9.75
CA LEU A 188 3.37 -14.05 -10.85
C LEU A 188 3.11 -14.81 -12.14
N ALA A 189 3.97 -15.76 -12.50
CA ALA A 189 3.78 -16.63 -13.67
C ALA A 189 2.49 -17.44 -13.57
N SER A 190 2.13 -17.93 -12.38
CA SER A 190 0.88 -18.62 -12.14
C SER A 190 -0.37 -17.79 -12.41
N LEU A 191 -0.24 -16.47 -12.31
CA LEU A 191 -1.28 -15.49 -12.66
C LEU A 191 -1.23 -15.05 -14.13
N GLY A 192 -0.17 -15.40 -14.87
CA GLY A 192 0.10 -14.86 -16.20
C GLY A 192 0.46 -13.38 -16.18
N ILE A 193 1.01 -12.90 -15.06
CA ILE A 193 1.35 -11.48 -14.87
C ILE A 193 2.86 -11.31 -14.89
N GLU A 194 3.36 -10.40 -15.72
CA GLU A 194 4.78 -10.05 -15.77
C GLU A 194 5.17 -9.17 -14.59
N ARG A 195 6.37 -9.40 -14.02
CA ARG A 195 6.92 -8.59 -12.92
C ARG A 195 6.98 -7.09 -13.29
N GLY A 196 7.20 -6.75 -14.56
CA GLY A 196 7.26 -5.37 -15.06
C GLY A 196 5.97 -4.58 -14.93
N LYS A 197 4.82 -5.25 -14.74
CA LYS A 197 3.54 -4.56 -14.46
C LYS A 197 3.49 -3.93 -13.08
N PHE A 198 4.29 -4.41 -12.14
CA PHE A 198 4.50 -3.73 -10.87
C PHE A 198 5.68 -2.78 -11.01
N GLY A 199 5.63 -1.65 -10.33
CA GLY A 199 6.75 -0.70 -10.29
C GLY A 199 8.04 -1.30 -9.71
N LYS A 200 9.11 -0.52 -9.70
CA LYS A 200 10.38 -0.91 -9.08
C LYS A 200 10.18 -1.18 -7.60
N MET A 201 10.68 -2.31 -7.09
CA MET A 201 10.68 -2.60 -5.65
C MET A 201 11.45 -1.51 -4.91
N THR A 202 10.81 -0.91 -3.94
CA THR A 202 11.31 0.25 -3.21
C THR A 202 11.16 0.02 -1.71
N MET A 203 12.23 0.26 -0.97
CA MET A 203 12.23 0.11 0.48
C MET A 203 11.64 1.35 1.18
N PRO A 204 11.05 1.19 2.38
CA PRO A 204 10.57 2.33 3.17
C PRO A 204 11.66 3.39 3.35
N GLY A 205 11.27 4.66 3.39
CA GLY A 205 12.21 5.77 3.57
C GLY A 205 12.95 6.20 2.31
N THR A 206 12.62 5.64 1.16
CA THR A 206 13.21 6.04 -0.12
C THR A 206 12.45 7.22 -0.72
N VAL A 207 13.18 8.21 -1.22
CA VAL A 207 12.59 9.30 -2.01
C VAL A 207 12.18 8.76 -3.37
N ILE A 208 10.90 8.82 -3.69
CA ILE A 208 10.37 8.32 -4.97
C ILE A 208 10.22 9.42 -6.02
N GLY A 209 10.19 10.67 -5.62
CA GLY A 209 10.07 11.78 -6.54
C GLY A 209 9.62 13.08 -5.87
N THR A 210 9.29 14.03 -6.71
CA THR A 210 8.70 15.33 -6.33
C THR A 210 7.26 15.38 -6.84
N LEU A 211 6.45 16.25 -6.26
CA LEU A 211 5.11 16.50 -6.79
C LEU A 211 5.17 16.91 -8.26
N THR A 212 4.22 16.44 -9.06
CA THR A 212 4.06 16.89 -10.45
C THR A 212 3.80 18.40 -10.51
N SER A 213 4.12 19.03 -11.63
CA SER A 213 3.87 20.47 -11.83
C SER A 213 2.39 20.84 -11.66
N GLU A 214 1.49 19.94 -12.02
CA GLU A 214 0.05 20.10 -11.81
C GLU A 214 -0.29 20.13 -10.32
N VAL A 215 0.18 19.14 -9.56
CA VAL A 215 -0.06 19.06 -8.09
C VAL A 215 0.56 20.26 -7.38
N GLN A 216 1.77 20.68 -7.76
CA GLN A 216 2.40 21.88 -7.23
C GLN A 216 1.53 23.13 -7.47
N LYS A 217 1.02 23.30 -8.68
CA LYS A 217 0.16 24.43 -9.04
C LYS A 217 -1.15 24.46 -8.25
N ILE A 218 -1.81 23.30 -8.08
CA ILE A 218 -3.10 23.23 -7.37
C ILE A 218 -2.95 23.31 -5.85
N THR A 219 -1.82 22.90 -5.30
CA THR A 219 -1.58 22.91 -3.84
C THR A 219 -0.89 24.17 -3.35
N GLY A 220 -0.17 24.87 -4.25
CA GLY A 220 0.67 26.00 -3.90
C GLY A 220 2.04 25.64 -3.33
N TYR A 221 2.40 24.33 -3.30
CA TYR A 221 3.71 23.88 -2.88
C TYR A 221 4.66 23.81 -4.07
N GLY A 222 5.90 24.28 -3.86
CA GLY A 222 7.01 24.07 -4.79
C GLY A 222 7.54 22.64 -4.78
N LEU A 223 8.82 22.47 -5.02
CA LEU A 223 9.49 21.17 -5.11
C LEU A 223 9.54 20.42 -3.76
N SER A 224 8.40 19.97 -3.26
CA SER A 224 8.37 19.08 -2.10
C SER A 224 8.72 17.67 -2.54
N GLN A 225 9.70 17.06 -1.88
CA GLN A 225 10.07 15.67 -2.15
C GLN A 225 8.99 14.75 -1.57
N LEU A 226 8.51 13.80 -2.37
CA LEU A 226 7.69 12.72 -1.89
C LEU A 226 8.60 11.60 -1.39
N LEU A 227 8.67 11.44 -0.09
CA LEU A 227 9.28 10.29 0.55
C LEU A 227 8.23 9.19 0.67
N LEU A 228 8.48 8.04 0.10
CA LEU A 228 7.73 6.86 0.46
C LEU A 228 8.12 6.42 1.87
N TRP A 229 7.30 6.83 2.80
CA TRP A 229 7.22 6.18 4.08
C TRP A 229 5.93 5.36 4.07
N GLN A 230 6.03 4.15 3.60
CA GLN A 230 4.98 3.20 3.87
C GLN A 230 5.29 2.49 5.16
N VAL A 231 4.29 2.53 5.97
CA VAL A 231 4.29 1.92 7.26
C VAL A 231 2.98 1.17 7.39
N MET A 232 2.98 -0.07 7.03
CA MET A 232 2.01 -0.93 7.68
C MET A 232 2.38 -0.99 9.15
N THR A 233 1.44 -0.61 10.02
CA THR A 233 1.56 -0.59 11.47
C THR A 233 2.08 -1.93 12.04
N GLN A 234 3.42 -2.06 12.08
CA GLN A 234 4.10 -3.12 12.80
C GLN A 234 5.20 -2.52 13.67
N PRO A 235 5.50 -3.08 14.85
CA PRO A 235 6.45 -2.52 15.83
C PRO A 235 7.91 -2.37 15.35
N VAL A 236 8.27 -2.94 14.22
CA VAL A 236 9.63 -2.93 13.65
C VAL A 236 10.14 -1.53 13.28
N GLN A 237 9.26 -0.55 13.18
CA GLN A 237 9.59 0.78 12.67
C GLN A 237 10.26 1.71 13.67
N LEU A 238 10.09 1.49 14.94
CA LEU A 238 10.76 2.29 15.98
C LEU A 238 12.30 2.16 15.96
N GLN A 239 12.86 1.11 15.36
CA GLN A 239 14.31 0.92 15.25
C GLN A 239 14.94 1.71 14.08
N LEU A 240 14.23 1.94 12.98
CA LEU A 240 14.75 2.71 11.85
C LEU A 240 14.82 4.22 12.13
N PHE A 241 14.01 4.71 13.09
CA PHE A 241 13.99 6.11 13.51
C PHE A 241 15.29 6.62 14.13
N ARG A 242 16.11 5.75 14.69
CA ARG A 242 17.34 6.15 15.42
C ARG A 242 18.50 6.51 14.51
N GLN A 243 18.44 6.27 13.21
CA GLN A 243 19.60 6.45 12.33
C GLN A 243 19.54 7.61 11.33
N THR A 244 18.42 8.33 11.20
CA THR A 244 18.33 9.44 10.25
C THR A 244 17.92 10.74 10.93
N THR A 245 18.88 11.57 11.21
CA THR A 245 18.73 12.94 11.69
C THR A 245 18.04 13.78 10.61
N ARG A 246 16.89 14.41 10.93
CA ARG A 246 16.16 15.43 10.17
C ARG A 246 15.17 14.96 9.08
N ILE A 247 14.43 13.93 9.28
CA ILE A 247 13.29 13.63 8.42
C ILE A 247 12.03 13.57 9.29
N LEU A 248 11.05 14.38 8.95
CA LEU A 248 9.76 14.40 9.62
C LEU A 248 8.97 13.17 9.23
N HIS A 249 8.61 12.37 10.20
CA HIS A 249 7.84 11.15 10.02
C HIS A 249 6.54 11.22 10.79
N ILE A 250 5.45 10.90 10.11
CA ILE A 250 4.16 10.76 10.76
C ILE A 250 3.69 9.33 10.60
N SER A 251 3.75 8.59 11.69
CA SER A 251 3.08 7.31 11.83
C SER A 251 1.82 7.50 12.65
N VAL A 252 0.69 7.03 12.17
CA VAL A 252 -0.55 7.03 12.93
C VAL A 252 -1.14 5.62 12.98
N ARG A 253 -1.51 5.20 14.18
CA ARG A 253 -2.18 3.92 14.39
C ARG A 253 -3.56 3.91 13.75
N ALA A 254 -3.81 2.98 12.85
CA ALA A 254 -5.16 2.63 12.47
C ALA A 254 -5.85 1.94 13.66
N HIS A 255 -6.88 2.57 14.24
CA HIS A 255 -7.78 1.90 15.17
C HIS A 255 -8.87 1.19 14.36
N GLY A 256 -8.80 -0.12 14.34
CA GLY A 256 -9.89 -0.90 13.77
C GLY A 256 -9.52 -2.31 13.33
N ALA A 257 -9.04 -3.12 14.25
CA ALA A 257 -9.28 -4.55 14.38
C ALA A 257 -8.41 -5.04 15.55
N LEU A 258 -9.04 -5.46 16.62
CA LEU A 258 -8.36 -6.20 17.67
C LEU A 258 -7.79 -7.49 17.09
N TRP A 259 -6.49 -7.51 16.88
CA TRP A 259 -5.71 -8.73 16.84
C TRP A 259 -5.04 -8.86 18.21
N GLU A 260 -5.57 -9.73 19.06
CA GLU A 260 -4.83 -10.19 20.21
C GLU A 260 -3.58 -10.91 19.71
N SER A 261 -2.43 -10.26 19.86
CA SER A 261 -1.13 -10.88 19.65
C SER A 261 -0.92 -11.93 20.77
N ARG A 262 -1.05 -13.20 20.42
CA ARG A 262 -0.45 -14.25 21.25
C ARG A 262 1.09 -14.07 21.19
N PRO A 263 1.80 -14.13 22.31
CA PRO A 263 3.26 -14.02 22.29
C PRO A 263 3.85 -15.17 21.46
N ALA A 264 4.83 -14.85 20.61
CA ALA A 264 5.60 -15.83 19.87
C ALA A 264 6.27 -16.78 20.86
N MET A 265 6.04 -18.08 20.72
CA MET A 265 6.81 -19.07 21.44
C MET A 265 8.29 -18.99 21.05
N PRO A 266 9.23 -19.07 21.99
CA PRO A 266 10.63 -19.09 21.67
C PRO A 266 10.95 -20.37 20.88
N LEU A 267 11.71 -20.21 19.80
CA LEU A 267 12.31 -21.32 19.06
C LEU A 267 13.19 -22.10 20.03
N SER A 268 12.80 -23.31 20.39
CA SER A 268 13.63 -24.24 21.14
C SER A 268 14.78 -24.69 20.23
N THR A 269 15.99 -24.26 20.57
CA THR A 269 17.22 -24.85 20.07
C THR A 269 17.34 -26.25 20.69
N ASN A 270 17.03 -27.28 19.96
CA ASN A 270 17.45 -28.64 20.31
C ASN A 270 18.86 -28.89 19.79
N SER A 271 19.83 -28.63 20.64
CA SER A 271 21.09 -29.34 20.62
C SER A 271 20.94 -30.59 21.51
N ALA A 272 20.88 -31.74 20.93
CA ALA A 272 21.04 -32.99 21.66
C ALA A 272 22.10 -33.81 21.04
N VAL A 273 23.14 -33.97 21.82
CA VAL A 273 24.23 -34.94 21.74
C VAL A 273 23.75 -36.21 22.43
N SER A 274 24.16 -37.29 21.87
CA SER A 274 24.39 -38.68 22.25
C SER A 274 23.48 -39.70 21.69
#